data_eeed38e7eef2d479e0322a428eb404b9
#
_entry.id   eeed38e7eef2d479e0322a428eb404b9
#
_cell.length_a   1.000
_cell.length_b   1.000
_cell.length_c   1.000
_cell.angle_alpha   90.00
_cell.angle_beta   90.00
_cell.angle_gamma   90.00
#
_symmetry.space_group_name_H-M   'P 1'
#
loop_
_entity.id
_entity.type
_entity.pdbx_description
1 polymer ?
#
loop_
_entity_poly.entity_id
_entity_poly.type
_entity_poly.pdbx_seq_one_letter_code
_entity_poly.pdbx_strand_id
1 'polypeptide(L)'
;RSKFFYWKITNNYLTNKVLGSREKYLQIFTDAKQETFIYVDNYIQKNNFKNIDTDFLNDLALTTQISIKKNKINYQHGKIIYALVYDYILRTKNITPQYNFIDIGTAKGFSSIIIAKACIDNVVNFKIQTYDIIPNDVKMYWNSIEDIDGKKTRPQLLNNFKKYLKNINYFSGKTKDTLKLDDNK
;
A
#
# COMPACT_ATOMS: atom_id res chain seq x y z
N ARG A 1 9.34 -28.92 6.42
CA ARG A 1 10.22 -28.00 5.65
C ARG A 1 9.55 -26.69 5.27
N SER A 2 8.23 -26.66 5.04
CA SER A 2 7.52 -25.42 4.63
C SER A 2 7.37 -24.36 5.74
N LYS A 3 7.21 -24.76 7.01
CA LYS A 3 7.07 -23.84 8.16
C LYS A 3 8.34 -23.02 8.42
N PHE A 4 9.53 -23.60 8.20
CA PHE A 4 10.81 -22.92 8.44
C PHE A 4 11.13 -21.90 7.35
N PHE A 5 10.77 -22.17 6.11
CA PHE A 5 10.93 -21.25 4.98
C PHE A 5 9.97 -20.05 5.13
N TYR A 6 8.76 -20.30 5.56
CA TYR A 6 7.75 -19.28 5.85
C TYR A 6 8.20 -18.32 6.96
N TRP A 7 8.75 -18.88 8.04
CA TRP A 7 9.27 -18.10 9.16
C TRP A 7 10.45 -17.20 8.75
N LYS A 8 11.31 -17.65 7.84
CA LYS A 8 12.44 -16.85 7.32
C LYS A 8 11.98 -15.69 6.42
N ILE A 9 10.93 -15.86 5.62
CA ILE A 9 10.38 -14.82 4.78
C ILE A 9 9.69 -13.75 5.63
N THR A 10 8.89 -14.16 6.61
CA THR A 10 8.18 -13.25 7.53
C THR A 10 9.14 -12.50 8.44
N ASN A 11 10.20 -13.12 8.93
CA ASN A 11 11.19 -12.46 9.79
C ASN A 11 12.09 -11.44 9.05
N ASN A 12 12.21 -11.49 7.74
CA ASN A 12 12.92 -10.46 6.97
C ASN A 12 12.12 -9.16 6.80
N TYR A 13 10.79 -9.20 6.96
CA TYR A 13 9.93 -8.02 6.92
C TYR A 13 9.57 -7.50 8.33
N LEU A 14 9.48 -8.40 9.30
CA LEU A 14 9.15 -8.08 10.67
C LEU A 14 10.42 -8.10 11.51
N THR A 15 10.81 -6.94 11.97
CA THR A 15 11.99 -6.81 12.83
C THR A 15 11.61 -6.92 14.30
N ASN A 16 12.52 -7.42 15.14
CA ASN A 16 12.32 -7.47 16.59
C ASN A 16 12.71 -6.15 17.29
N LYS A 17 13.27 -5.20 16.51
CA LYS A 17 13.76 -3.92 17.00
C LYS A 17 13.64 -2.86 15.93
N VAL A 18 13.72 -1.60 16.31
CA VAL A 18 13.89 -0.46 15.40
C VAL A 18 15.22 -0.62 14.65
N LEU A 19 15.22 -0.47 13.34
CA LEU A 19 16.40 -0.70 12.48
C LEU A 19 17.27 0.53 12.29
N GLY A 20 16.71 1.73 12.46
CA GLY A 20 17.46 2.97 12.29
C GLY A 20 16.82 4.17 12.97
N SER A 21 17.53 5.29 12.96
CA SER A 21 17.02 6.56 13.47
C SER A 21 16.06 7.24 12.49
N ARG A 22 15.36 8.27 12.96
CA ARG A 22 14.47 9.12 12.13
C ARG A 22 15.23 9.73 10.95
N GLU A 23 16.45 10.22 11.20
CA GLU A 23 17.32 10.84 10.19
C GLU A 23 17.66 9.83 9.10
N LYS A 24 17.91 8.57 9.46
CA LYS A 24 18.21 7.51 8.49
C LYS A 24 17.03 7.24 7.56
N TYR A 25 15.81 7.16 8.07
CA TYR A 25 14.62 6.98 7.24
C TYR A 25 14.37 8.21 6.35
N LEU A 26 14.56 9.42 6.88
CA LEU A 26 14.42 10.66 6.10
C LEU A 26 15.46 10.78 5.00
N GLN A 27 16.72 10.35 5.24
CA GLN A 27 17.73 10.30 4.19
C GLN A 27 17.33 9.35 3.06
N ILE A 28 16.91 8.11 3.41
CA ILE A 28 16.41 7.15 2.41
C ILE A 28 15.22 7.70 1.63
N PHE A 29 14.33 8.41 2.29
CA PHE A 29 13.19 9.06 1.65
C PHE A 29 13.62 10.15 0.67
N THR A 30 14.57 11.00 1.07
CA THR A 30 15.13 12.04 0.20
C THR A 30 15.74 11.44 -1.06
N ASP A 31 16.53 10.37 -0.92
CA ASP A 31 17.12 9.66 -2.04
C ASP A 31 16.04 9.03 -2.94
N ALA A 32 15.02 8.39 -2.34
CA ALA A 32 13.93 7.75 -3.07
C ALA A 32 13.03 8.74 -3.83
N LYS A 33 12.89 9.98 -3.35
CA LYS A 33 12.15 11.06 -4.05
C LYS A 33 12.83 11.46 -5.37
N GLN A 34 14.14 11.31 -5.47
CA GLN A 34 14.90 11.65 -6.67
C GLN A 34 14.83 10.55 -7.75
N GLU A 35 14.42 9.34 -7.37
CA GLU A 35 14.28 8.24 -8.31
C GLU A 35 13.10 8.52 -9.26
N THR A 36 13.39 8.54 -10.55
CA THR A 36 12.38 8.73 -11.59
C THR A 36 11.95 7.41 -12.18
N PHE A 37 10.73 7.33 -12.68
CA PHE A 37 10.25 6.18 -13.41
C PHE A 37 9.67 6.66 -14.74
N ILE A 38 10.56 7.10 -15.62
CA ILE A 38 10.25 7.81 -16.87
C ILE A 38 9.20 7.09 -17.72
N TYR A 39 9.22 5.74 -17.72
CA TYR A 39 8.22 4.96 -18.46
C TYR A 39 6.81 5.12 -17.89
N VAL A 40 6.67 5.25 -16.57
CA VAL A 40 5.37 5.51 -15.92
C VAL A 40 4.90 6.91 -16.25
N ASP A 41 5.77 7.91 -16.11
CA ASP A 41 5.42 9.31 -16.37
C ASP A 41 5.03 9.50 -17.84
N ASN A 42 5.79 8.94 -18.78
CA ASN A 42 5.49 8.97 -20.21
C ASN A 42 4.17 8.24 -20.53
N TYR A 43 3.90 7.11 -19.88
CA TYR A 43 2.67 6.37 -20.09
C TYR A 43 1.45 7.15 -19.62
N ILE A 44 1.52 7.75 -18.44
CA ILE A 44 0.45 8.60 -17.89
C ILE A 44 0.20 9.80 -18.81
N GLN A 45 1.26 10.49 -19.24
CA GLN A 45 1.16 11.63 -20.13
C GLN A 45 0.57 11.26 -21.49
N LYS A 46 1.09 10.20 -22.12
CA LYS A 46 0.63 9.74 -23.46
C LYS A 46 -0.85 9.37 -23.47
N ASN A 47 -1.37 8.83 -22.37
CA ASN A 47 -2.77 8.43 -22.26
C ASN A 47 -3.65 9.52 -21.62
N ASN A 48 -3.10 10.68 -21.34
CA ASN A 48 -3.79 11.80 -20.67
C ASN A 48 -4.46 11.37 -19.35
N PHE A 49 -3.82 10.48 -18.59
CA PHE A 49 -4.33 10.01 -17.32
C PHE A 49 -4.14 11.03 -16.19
N LYS A 50 -5.01 10.96 -15.20
CA LYS A 50 -4.90 11.79 -14.00
C LYS A 50 -3.69 11.38 -13.16
N ASN A 51 -2.83 12.34 -12.81
CA ASN A 51 -1.76 12.13 -11.85
C ASN A 51 -2.29 12.14 -10.43
N ILE A 52 -1.69 11.30 -9.59
CA ILE A 52 -1.87 11.36 -8.13
C ILE A 52 -1.21 12.64 -7.59
N ASP A 53 -1.79 13.19 -6.54
CA ASP A 53 -1.16 14.26 -5.77
C ASP A 53 0.21 13.81 -5.23
N THR A 54 1.25 14.60 -5.55
CA THR A 54 2.63 14.23 -5.24
C THR A 54 2.91 14.24 -3.75
N ASP A 55 2.36 15.18 -2.99
CA ASP A 55 2.59 15.27 -1.55
C ASP A 55 1.91 14.10 -0.85
N PHE A 56 0.68 13.78 -1.24
CA PHE A 56 0.00 12.58 -0.75
C PHE A 56 0.80 11.28 -1.03
N LEU A 57 1.32 11.13 -2.26
CA LEU A 57 2.11 9.95 -2.62
C LEU A 57 3.39 9.87 -1.79
N ASN A 58 4.07 10.99 -1.58
CA ASN A 58 5.28 11.09 -0.78
C ASN A 58 5.01 10.75 0.68
N ASP A 59 3.97 11.30 1.29
CA ASP A 59 3.61 11.04 2.69
C ASP A 59 3.25 9.56 2.90
N LEU A 60 2.47 9.00 1.98
CA LEU A 60 2.11 7.58 2.02
C LEU A 60 3.35 6.70 1.85
N ALA A 61 4.25 7.06 0.93
CA ALA A 61 5.48 6.32 0.70
C ALA A 61 6.41 6.38 1.92
N LEU A 62 6.56 7.53 2.59
CA LEU A 62 7.37 7.66 3.80
C LEU A 62 6.94 6.66 4.87
N THR A 63 5.65 6.52 5.07
CA THR A 63 5.09 5.58 6.06
C THR A 63 5.20 4.12 5.61
N THR A 64 4.94 3.82 4.32
CA THR A 64 4.69 2.45 3.87
C THR A 64 5.79 1.85 3.00
N GLN A 65 6.53 2.65 2.25
CA GLN A 65 7.52 2.16 1.28
C GLN A 65 8.96 2.36 1.74
N ILE A 66 9.21 3.43 2.50
CA ILE A 66 10.54 3.70 3.01
C ILE A 66 10.89 2.69 4.10
N SER A 67 11.98 1.95 3.84
CA SER A 67 12.44 0.85 4.69
C SER A 67 13.95 0.70 4.57
N ILE A 68 14.59 0.28 5.64
CA ILE A 68 16.04 0.00 5.63
C ILE A 68 16.25 -1.36 4.97
N LYS A 69 16.76 -1.35 3.74
CA LYS A 69 17.08 -2.52 2.93
C LYS A 69 18.26 -2.26 1.99
N LYS A 70 18.82 -3.32 1.40
CA LYS A 70 19.98 -3.19 0.49
C LYS A 70 19.62 -2.57 -0.86
N ASN A 71 18.41 -2.83 -1.36
CA ASN A 71 18.00 -2.37 -2.69
C ASN A 71 17.50 -0.94 -2.64
N LYS A 72 17.69 -0.20 -3.74
CA LYS A 72 17.06 1.10 -3.94
C LYS A 72 15.54 1.00 -3.79
N ILE A 73 14.97 2.07 -3.28
CA ILE A 73 13.52 2.19 -3.10
C ILE A 73 12.97 3.06 -4.23
N ASN A 74 11.99 2.54 -4.92
CA ASN A 74 11.21 3.30 -5.87
C ASN A 74 9.71 3.04 -5.61
N TYR A 75 8.96 4.09 -5.30
CA TYR A 75 7.53 4.02 -5.03
C TYR A 75 6.67 4.67 -6.14
N GLN A 76 7.28 5.03 -7.26
CA GLN A 76 6.61 5.67 -8.39
C GLN A 76 5.55 4.77 -9.06
N HIS A 77 5.60 3.43 -8.80
CA HIS A 77 4.52 2.52 -9.20
C HIS A 77 3.15 2.91 -8.62
N GLY A 78 3.12 3.68 -7.55
CA GLY A 78 1.90 4.25 -7.01
C GLY A 78 1.18 5.19 -7.99
N LYS A 79 1.93 5.91 -8.83
CA LYS A 79 1.35 6.76 -9.87
C LYS A 79 0.51 5.97 -10.86
N ILE A 80 1.05 4.82 -11.35
CA ILE A 80 0.33 4.02 -12.35
C ILE A 80 -0.89 3.32 -11.74
N ILE A 81 -0.80 2.84 -10.49
CA ILE A 81 -1.96 2.26 -9.79
C ILE A 81 -3.09 3.30 -9.71
N TYR A 82 -2.77 4.51 -9.23
CA TYR A 82 -3.75 5.58 -9.13
C TYR A 82 -4.35 5.94 -10.48
N ALA A 83 -3.50 6.19 -11.49
CA ALA A 83 -3.90 6.63 -12.81
C ALA A 83 -4.86 5.64 -13.49
N LEU A 84 -4.53 4.34 -13.44
CA LEU A 84 -5.36 3.28 -14.04
C LEU A 84 -6.69 3.10 -13.31
N VAL A 85 -6.67 3.10 -11.97
CA VAL A 85 -7.91 2.97 -11.18
C VAL A 85 -8.79 4.19 -11.36
N TYR A 86 -8.20 5.40 -11.34
CA TYR A 86 -8.93 6.64 -11.55
C TYR A 86 -9.62 6.68 -12.92
N ASP A 87 -8.89 6.36 -13.98
CA ASP A 87 -9.39 6.36 -15.34
C ASP A 87 -10.48 5.27 -15.55
N TYR A 88 -10.25 4.07 -15.02
CA TYR A 88 -11.27 3.02 -15.04
C TYR A 88 -12.59 3.48 -14.40
N ILE A 89 -12.53 4.06 -13.21
CA ILE A 89 -13.70 4.60 -12.52
C ILE A 89 -14.34 5.71 -13.34
N LEU A 90 -13.54 6.66 -13.84
CA LEU A 90 -14.05 7.80 -14.63
C LEU A 90 -14.90 7.35 -15.81
N ARG A 91 -14.47 6.28 -16.48
CA ARG A 91 -15.17 5.72 -17.66
C ARG A 91 -16.42 4.89 -17.30
N THR A 92 -16.49 4.35 -16.10
CA THR A 92 -17.54 3.37 -15.73
C THR A 92 -18.49 3.86 -14.65
N LYS A 93 -18.26 5.00 -14.02
CA LYS A 93 -19.01 5.46 -12.84
C LYS A 93 -20.50 5.70 -13.08
N ASN A 94 -20.91 5.93 -14.33
CA ASN A 94 -22.34 6.12 -14.67
C ASN A 94 -23.12 4.80 -14.78
N ILE A 95 -22.43 3.66 -14.86
CA ILE A 95 -23.04 2.33 -15.02
C ILE A 95 -22.66 1.36 -13.88
N THR A 96 -21.74 1.75 -13.02
CA THR A 96 -21.25 0.90 -11.92
C THR A 96 -21.67 1.50 -10.57
N PRO A 97 -22.64 0.89 -9.85
CA PRO A 97 -23.16 1.44 -8.60
C PRO A 97 -22.16 1.32 -7.44
N GLN A 98 -21.30 0.31 -7.46
CA GLN A 98 -20.28 0.05 -6.45
C GLN A 98 -19.08 -0.65 -7.06
N TYR A 99 -17.88 -0.21 -6.65
CA TYR A 99 -16.61 -0.81 -7.06
C TYR A 99 -16.11 -1.77 -5.99
N ASN A 100 -15.71 -2.98 -6.40
CA ASN A 100 -15.09 -3.97 -5.53
C ASN A 100 -13.67 -4.27 -6.03
N PHE A 101 -12.69 -4.05 -5.16
CA PHE A 101 -11.28 -4.30 -5.45
C PHE A 101 -10.73 -5.40 -4.56
N ILE A 102 -9.84 -6.21 -5.12
CA ILE A 102 -9.05 -7.19 -4.38
C ILE A 102 -7.58 -6.77 -4.49
N ASP A 103 -6.92 -6.66 -3.34
CA ASP A 103 -5.50 -6.37 -3.22
C ASP A 103 -4.81 -7.55 -2.52
N ILE A 104 -3.83 -8.17 -3.17
CA ILE A 104 -3.12 -9.34 -2.65
C ILE A 104 -1.71 -8.94 -2.29
N GLY A 105 -1.32 -9.17 -1.03
CA GLY A 105 -0.04 -8.73 -0.49
C GLY A 105 -0.13 -7.32 0.09
N THR A 106 -1.03 -7.12 1.04
CA THR A 106 -1.27 -5.82 1.70
C THR A 106 -0.01 -5.15 2.20
N ALA A 107 0.93 -5.91 2.75
CA ALA A 107 2.13 -5.43 3.42
C ALA A 107 1.79 -4.27 4.40
N LYS A 108 2.27 -3.07 4.15
CA LYS A 108 1.95 -1.86 4.94
C LYS A 108 0.70 -1.10 4.45
N GLY A 109 0.04 -1.54 3.36
CA GLY A 109 -1.22 -0.95 2.86
C GLY A 109 -1.07 0.10 1.76
N PHE A 110 0.09 0.22 1.12
CA PHE A 110 0.36 1.24 0.10
C PHE A 110 -0.63 1.19 -1.07
N SER A 111 -0.75 0.04 -1.75
CA SER A 111 -1.64 -0.15 -2.89
C SER A 111 -3.11 0.06 -2.53
N SER A 112 -3.57 -0.53 -1.43
CA SER A 112 -4.95 -0.39 -0.96
C SER A 112 -5.34 1.08 -0.72
N ILE A 113 -4.45 1.88 -0.12
CA ILE A 113 -4.71 3.30 0.13
C ILE A 113 -4.72 4.11 -1.17
N ILE A 114 -3.85 3.79 -2.13
CA ILE A 114 -3.87 4.44 -3.45
C ILE A 114 -5.16 4.16 -4.20
N ILE A 115 -5.64 2.91 -4.19
CA ILE A 115 -6.93 2.54 -4.77
C ILE A 115 -8.07 3.31 -4.08
N ALA A 116 -8.07 3.34 -2.74
CA ALA A 116 -9.06 4.11 -1.99
C ALA A 116 -9.03 5.61 -2.32
N LYS A 117 -7.83 6.19 -2.50
CA LYS A 117 -7.65 7.58 -2.94
C LYS A 117 -8.31 7.83 -4.29
N ALA A 118 -8.06 6.97 -5.28
CA ALA A 118 -8.67 7.10 -6.60
C ALA A 118 -10.20 7.00 -6.55
N CYS A 119 -10.76 6.12 -5.71
CA CYS A 119 -12.20 6.01 -5.51
C CYS A 119 -12.81 7.26 -4.86
N ILE A 120 -12.16 7.79 -3.82
CA ILE A 120 -12.62 8.99 -3.11
C ILE A 120 -12.56 10.21 -4.03
N ASP A 121 -11.51 10.35 -4.83
CA ASP A 121 -11.35 11.46 -5.76
C ASP A 121 -12.39 11.44 -6.90
N ASN A 122 -12.91 10.27 -7.25
CA ASN A 122 -14.03 10.10 -8.18
C ASN A 122 -15.41 10.16 -7.53
N VAL A 123 -15.49 10.26 -6.21
CA VAL A 123 -16.74 10.32 -5.42
C VAL A 123 -17.64 9.11 -5.70
N VAL A 124 -17.08 7.90 -5.62
CA VAL A 124 -17.82 6.66 -5.88
C VAL A 124 -17.90 5.77 -4.64
N ASN A 125 -18.90 4.89 -4.61
CA ASN A 125 -19.00 3.84 -3.61
C ASN A 125 -18.01 2.72 -3.93
N PHE A 126 -17.26 2.27 -2.93
CA PHE A 126 -16.27 1.22 -3.12
C PHE A 126 -16.06 0.36 -1.89
N LYS A 127 -15.52 -0.83 -2.11
CA LYS A 127 -15.03 -1.75 -1.09
C LYS A 127 -13.71 -2.35 -1.57
N ILE A 128 -12.72 -2.41 -0.70
CA ILE A 128 -11.43 -3.05 -0.96
C ILE A 128 -11.28 -4.21 0.01
N GLN A 129 -11.03 -5.39 -0.51
CA GLN A 129 -10.64 -6.56 0.25
C GLN A 129 -9.15 -6.79 0.04
N THR A 130 -8.38 -6.74 1.13
CA THR A 130 -6.93 -6.91 1.03
C THR A 130 -6.46 -8.07 1.89
N TYR A 131 -5.54 -8.87 1.33
CA TYR A 131 -5.14 -10.17 1.87
C TYR A 131 -3.63 -10.21 2.11
N ASP A 132 -3.22 -10.62 3.31
CA ASP A 132 -1.81 -10.79 3.65
C ASP A 132 -1.65 -11.85 4.75
N ILE A 133 -0.46 -12.45 4.80
CA ILE A 133 -0.05 -13.31 5.92
C ILE A 133 0.27 -12.49 7.17
N ILE A 134 0.61 -11.21 7.01
CA ILE A 134 0.94 -10.31 8.11
C ILE A 134 -0.37 -9.91 8.82
N PRO A 135 -0.49 -10.17 10.13
CA PRO A 135 -1.70 -9.85 10.88
C PRO A 135 -1.94 -8.33 10.93
N ASN A 136 -3.22 -7.95 10.94
CA ASN A 136 -3.62 -6.54 10.92
C ASN A 136 -3.59 -5.91 12.33
N ASP A 137 -3.90 -6.68 13.35
CA ASP A 137 -4.17 -6.26 14.74
C ASP A 137 -3.03 -6.55 15.72
N VAL A 138 -1.94 -7.16 15.25
CA VAL A 138 -0.76 -7.42 16.08
C VAL A 138 0.21 -6.26 16.04
N LYS A 139 0.67 -5.80 17.21
CA LYS A 139 1.69 -4.77 17.32
C LYS A 139 3.07 -5.32 16.97
N MET A 140 3.73 -4.69 16.00
CA MET A 140 5.06 -5.07 15.54
C MET A 140 5.86 -3.87 15.06
N TYR A 141 7.15 -4.05 14.82
CA TYR A 141 7.96 -3.10 14.07
C TYR A 141 7.81 -3.36 12.57
N TRP A 142 7.59 -2.31 11.81
CA TRP A 142 7.24 -2.37 10.38
C TRP A 142 8.42 -2.08 9.44
N ASN A 143 9.62 -1.86 9.99
CA ASN A 143 10.75 -1.29 9.23
C ASN A 143 10.32 0.01 8.54
N SER A 144 9.85 0.95 9.33
CA SER A 144 9.32 2.24 8.93
C SER A 144 9.78 3.32 9.90
N ILE A 145 9.74 4.57 9.48
CA ILE A 145 9.98 5.72 10.35
C ILE A 145 9.06 5.75 11.57
N GLU A 146 7.87 5.17 11.43
CA GLU A 146 6.87 5.06 12.49
C GLU A 146 7.28 4.15 13.66
N ASP A 147 8.29 3.29 13.44
CA ASP A 147 8.82 2.39 14.46
C ASP A 147 9.55 3.11 15.59
N ILE A 148 9.96 4.37 15.36
CA ILE A 148 10.63 5.22 16.36
C ILE A 148 9.74 5.41 17.59
N ASP A 149 8.42 5.47 17.40
CA ASP A 149 7.44 5.63 18.46
C ASP A 149 6.97 4.28 19.04
N GLY A 150 7.64 3.18 18.69
CA GLY A 150 7.34 1.84 19.19
C GLY A 150 6.54 0.97 18.23
N LYS A 151 6.17 -0.23 18.71
CA LYS A 151 5.40 -1.20 17.95
C LYS A 151 3.99 -0.71 17.67
N LYS A 152 3.53 -0.86 16.43
CA LYS A 152 2.19 -0.45 15.97
C LYS A 152 1.46 -1.62 15.32
N THR A 153 0.14 -1.65 15.44
CA THR A 153 -0.73 -2.42 14.54
C THR A 153 -0.76 -1.74 13.17
N ARG A 154 -1.24 -2.42 12.12
CA ARG A 154 -1.36 -1.77 10.79
C ARG A 154 -2.29 -0.53 10.82
N PRO A 155 -3.46 -0.54 11.48
CA PRO A 155 -4.26 0.68 11.60
C PRO A 155 -3.56 1.82 12.34
N GLN A 156 -2.74 1.51 13.36
CA GLN A 156 -1.94 2.52 14.06
C GLN A 156 -0.81 3.08 13.17
N LEU A 157 -0.14 2.22 12.40
CA LEU A 157 0.85 2.62 11.40
C LEU A 157 0.23 3.62 10.39
N LEU A 158 -1.00 3.37 9.98
CA LEU A 158 -1.71 4.12 8.93
C LEU A 158 -2.62 5.22 9.48
N ASN A 159 -2.45 5.65 10.73
CA ASN A 159 -3.34 6.61 11.38
C ASN A 159 -3.49 7.94 10.61
N ASN A 160 -2.42 8.42 9.96
CA ASN A 160 -2.46 9.64 9.13
C ASN A 160 -3.33 9.48 7.88
N PHE A 161 -3.64 8.23 7.51
CA PHE A 161 -4.46 7.87 6.35
C PHE A 161 -5.83 7.28 6.73
N LYS A 162 -6.27 7.44 7.99
CA LYS A 162 -7.50 6.82 8.54
C LYS A 162 -8.74 7.06 7.69
N LYS A 163 -8.86 8.19 7.01
CA LYS A 163 -10.00 8.50 6.13
C LYS A 163 -10.15 7.52 4.96
N TYR A 164 -9.04 6.91 4.51
CA TYR A 164 -8.99 5.95 3.42
C TYR A 164 -9.28 4.52 3.88
N LEU A 165 -9.14 4.23 5.19
CA LEU A 165 -9.24 2.88 5.73
C LEU A 165 -10.69 2.40 5.90
N LYS A 166 -11.66 3.31 5.88
CA LYS A 166 -13.07 3.03 6.19
C LYS A 166 -13.68 1.90 5.33
N ASN A 167 -13.29 1.83 4.07
CA ASN A 167 -13.83 0.87 3.10
C ASN A 167 -12.81 -0.23 2.74
N ILE A 168 -11.77 -0.41 3.57
CA ILE A 168 -10.75 -1.45 3.38
C ILE A 168 -10.94 -2.54 4.43
N ASN A 169 -11.22 -3.74 3.99
CA ASN A 169 -11.30 -4.94 4.83
C ASN A 169 -10.02 -5.74 4.73
N TYR A 170 -9.40 -6.01 5.87
CA TYR A 170 -8.14 -6.74 5.96
C TYR A 170 -8.39 -8.20 6.34
N PHE A 171 -7.83 -9.11 5.56
CA PHE A 171 -7.89 -10.54 5.80
C PHE A 171 -6.47 -11.08 6.03
N SER A 172 -6.22 -11.58 7.24
CA SER A 172 -4.93 -12.13 7.63
C SER A 172 -4.90 -13.63 7.45
N GLY A 173 -3.85 -14.14 6.80
CA GLY A 173 -3.67 -15.56 6.54
C GLY A 173 -3.12 -15.82 5.14
N LYS A 174 -2.98 -17.11 4.79
CA LYS A 174 -2.58 -17.48 3.44
C LYS A 174 -3.73 -17.20 2.47
N THR A 175 -3.46 -16.51 1.38
CA THR A 175 -4.48 -16.12 0.38
C THR A 175 -5.31 -17.32 -0.09
N LYS A 176 -4.69 -18.48 -0.30
CA LYS A 176 -5.40 -19.71 -0.69
C LYS A 176 -6.43 -20.20 0.33
N ASP A 177 -6.26 -19.83 1.61
CA ASP A 177 -7.14 -20.26 2.69
C ASP A 177 -8.18 -19.17 3.03
N THR A 178 -7.88 -17.91 2.71
CA THR A 178 -8.69 -16.74 3.05
C THR A 178 -9.49 -16.17 1.88
N LEU A 179 -8.96 -16.28 0.67
CA LEU A 179 -9.66 -15.87 -0.54
C LEU A 179 -10.60 -17.02 -0.95
N LYS A 180 -11.80 -17.02 -0.41
CA LYS A 180 -12.88 -17.85 -0.92
C LYS A 180 -13.46 -17.15 -2.11
N LEU A 181 -13.24 -17.69 -3.31
CA LEU A 181 -14.08 -17.36 -4.45
C LEU A 181 -15.48 -17.85 -4.08
N ASP A 182 -16.45 -16.95 -4.05
CA ASP A 182 -17.85 -17.36 -3.95
C ASP A 182 -18.16 -18.14 -5.23
N ASP A 183 -18.17 -19.47 -5.14
CA ASP A 183 -18.60 -20.38 -6.22
C ASP A 183 -20.11 -20.26 -6.54
N ASN A 184 -20.78 -19.27 -5.93
CA ASN A 184 -22.18 -18.97 -6.11
C ASN A 184 -22.41 -17.68 -6.90
N LYS A 185 -22.00 -17.66 -8.18
CA LYS A 185 -22.60 -16.77 -9.19
C LYS A 185 -22.54 -17.40 -10.58
#